data_4966a094cf3822e18b73c56a21bc540c
#
_entry.id   4966a094cf3822e18b73c56a21bc540c
#
_cell.length_a   1.000
_cell.length_b   1.000
_cell.length_c   1.000
_cell.angle_alpha   90.00
_cell.angle_beta   90.00
_cell.angle_gamma   90.00
#
_symmetry.space_group_name_H-M   'P 1'
#
loop_
_entity.id
_entity.type
_entity.pdbx_description
1 polymer ?
#
loop_
_entity_poly.entity_id
_entity_poly.type
_entity_poly.pdbx_seq_one_letter_code
_entity_poly.pdbx_strand_id
1 'polypeptide(L)'
;MEDARASAKAKKKDRHRSRNNRGNRRKEHKEHRAESSMFADLKNLEPAEGHPVETFLRDVTTEMGIDLDFTVKSGNGIVYVNITGKDTGTIIGKRGQTLDAIQYLASIVANKESDEYVRVILDAENYRSKRERTLMNLANRLAGKVERSGRSITLEPMNPYERKVIHSTLQDHPYVTTRSEGKEPYRRVIIEKK
;
A
#
# COMPACT_ATOMS: atom_id res chain seq x y z
N MET A 1 -22.12 15.79 45.98
CA MET A 1 -22.72 15.10 44.80
C MET A 1 -21.98 15.33 43.46
N GLU A 2 -21.13 16.35 43.34
CA GLU A 2 -20.35 16.63 42.12
C GLU A 2 -19.17 15.69 41.91
N ASP A 3 -18.48 15.26 42.95
CA ASP A 3 -17.32 14.38 42.88
C ASP A 3 -17.63 12.98 42.31
N ALA A 4 -18.83 12.45 42.57
CA ALA A 4 -19.25 11.15 42.03
C ALA A 4 -19.52 11.18 40.50
N ARG A 5 -19.95 12.33 39.96
CA ARG A 5 -20.18 12.53 38.52
C ARG A 5 -18.88 12.69 37.73
N ALA A 6 -17.87 13.32 38.32
CA ALA A 6 -16.54 13.48 37.70
C ALA A 6 -15.82 12.11 37.57
N SER A 7 -15.87 11.31 38.65
CA SER A 7 -15.28 9.94 38.65
C SER A 7 -15.95 8.99 37.66
N ALA A 8 -17.26 9.06 37.47
CA ALA A 8 -17.99 8.25 36.50
C ALA A 8 -17.68 8.63 35.03
N LYS A 9 -17.48 9.94 34.76
CA LYS A 9 -17.07 10.44 33.43
C LYS A 9 -15.63 10.00 33.06
N ALA A 10 -14.70 10.00 33.99
CA ALA A 10 -13.33 9.56 33.81
C ALA A 10 -13.27 8.05 33.51
N LYS A 11 -13.97 7.22 34.31
CA LYS A 11 -14.05 5.75 34.06
C LYS A 11 -14.71 5.39 32.72
N LYS A 12 -15.66 6.20 32.22
CA LYS A 12 -16.31 5.98 30.92
C LYS A 12 -15.37 6.34 29.75
N LYS A 13 -14.53 7.35 29.91
CA LYS A 13 -13.53 7.79 28.93
C LYS A 13 -12.38 6.77 28.79
N ASP A 14 -11.93 6.17 29.90
CA ASP A 14 -10.91 5.12 29.90
C ASP A 14 -11.41 3.80 29.32
N ARG A 15 -12.66 3.42 29.56
CA ARG A 15 -13.27 2.24 28.93
C ARG A 15 -13.43 2.38 27.42
N HIS A 16 -13.71 3.59 26.91
CA HIS A 16 -13.78 3.85 25.47
C HIS A 16 -12.40 3.82 24.82
N ARG A 17 -11.38 4.36 25.49
CA ARG A 17 -9.98 4.33 25.03
C ARG A 17 -9.42 2.91 24.99
N SER A 18 -9.74 2.08 25.98
CA SER A 18 -9.34 0.66 26.04
C SER A 18 -10.04 -0.21 24.99
N ARG A 19 -11.31 0.06 24.65
CA ARG A 19 -12.04 -0.67 23.59
C ARG A 19 -11.52 -0.31 22.19
N ASN A 20 -11.21 0.95 21.91
CA ASN A 20 -10.61 1.37 20.63
C ASN A 20 -9.22 0.79 20.45
N ASN A 21 -8.40 0.72 21.50
CA ASN A 21 -7.05 0.16 21.42
C ASN A 21 -7.05 -1.36 21.17
N ARG A 22 -8.03 -2.11 21.72
CA ARG A 22 -8.21 -3.55 21.44
C ARG A 22 -8.72 -3.82 20.03
N GLY A 23 -9.57 -2.94 19.48
CA GLY A 23 -10.05 -3.02 18.09
C GLY A 23 -8.93 -2.77 17.08
N ASN A 24 -8.05 -1.82 17.36
CA ASN A 24 -6.91 -1.49 16.50
C ASN A 24 -5.86 -2.60 16.51
N ARG A 25 -5.47 -3.13 17.68
CA ARG A 25 -4.56 -4.30 17.78
C ARG A 25 -5.08 -5.54 17.06
N ARG A 26 -6.40 -5.79 17.08
CA ARG A 26 -7.00 -6.91 16.33
C ARG A 26 -6.98 -6.69 14.82
N LYS A 27 -7.09 -5.45 14.34
CA LYS A 27 -6.93 -5.11 12.91
C LYS A 27 -5.48 -5.27 12.47
N GLU A 28 -4.54 -4.73 13.22
CA GLU A 28 -3.10 -4.85 12.95
C GLU A 28 -2.63 -6.32 12.92
N HIS A 29 -3.08 -7.14 13.89
CA HIS A 29 -2.81 -8.59 13.85
C HIS A 29 -3.45 -9.31 12.66
N LYS A 30 -4.63 -8.89 12.18
CA LYS A 30 -5.25 -9.45 10.98
C LYS A 30 -4.51 -9.02 9.71
N GLU A 31 -4.04 -7.78 9.64
CA GLU A 31 -3.33 -7.25 8.49
C GLU A 31 -1.91 -7.83 8.38
N HIS A 32 -1.15 -7.91 9.47
CA HIS A 32 0.14 -8.64 9.51
C HIS A 32 0.00 -10.13 9.19
N ARG A 33 -1.11 -10.75 9.58
CA ARG A 33 -1.40 -12.14 9.24
C ARG A 33 -1.77 -12.32 7.77
N ALA A 34 -2.44 -11.34 7.16
CA ALA A 34 -2.77 -11.34 5.74
C ALA A 34 -1.52 -11.10 4.86
N GLU A 35 -0.62 -10.19 5.26
CA GLU A 35 0.66 -9.97 4.58
C GLU A 35 1.60 -11.18 4.72
N SER A 36 1.71 -11.75 5.90
CA SER A 36 2.48 -12.99 6.15
C SER A 36 1.91 -14.18 5.38
N SER A 37 0.58 -14.28 5.24
CA SER A 37 -0.10 -15.27 4.39
C SER A 37 0.22 -15.03 2.92
N MET A 38 0.17 -13.80 2.43
CA MET A 38 0.47 -13.46 1.03
C MET A 38 1.90 -13.82 0.64
N PHE A 39 2.89 -13.59 1.52
CA PHE A 39 4.27 -14.02 1.28
C PHE A 39 4.46 -15.54 1.36
N ALA A 40 3.65 -16.23 2.16
CA ALA A 40 3.65 -17.69 2.21
C ALA A 40 3.04 -18.28 0.92
N ASP A 41 1.98 -17.68 0.41
CA ASP A 41 1.33 -18.08 -0.85
C ASP A 41 2.26 -17.92 -2.06
N LEU A 42 3.11 -16.86 -2.08
CA LEU A 42 4.10 -16.64 -3.14
C LEU A 42 5.24 -17.68 -3.16
N LYS A 43 5.50 -18.37 -2.06
CA LYS A 43 6.55 -19.41 -2.00
C LYS A 43 6.16 -20.72 -2.70
N ASN A 44 4.87 -20.96 -2.86
CA ASN A 44 4.32 -22.17 -3.43
C ASN A 44 3.89 -22.01 -4.89
N LEU A 45 4.33 -20.92 -5.56
CA LEU A 45 4.04 -20.69 -6.97
C LEU A 45 5.07 -21.39 -7.85
N GLU A 46 4.59 -22.06 -8.90
CA GLU A 46 5.40 -22.71 -9.89
C GLU A 46 5.62 -21.81 -11.12
N PRO A 47 6.75 -21.96 -11.84
CA PRO A 47 6.96 -21.25 -13.11
C PRO A 47 5.81 -21.54 -14.07
N ALA A 48 5.30 -20.53 -14.74
CA ALA A 48 4.20 -20.63 -15.71
C ALA A 48 4.59 -19.92 -17.01
N GLU A 49 5.25 -20.66 -17.89
CA GLU A 49 5.60 -20.16 -19.22
C GLU A 49 4.37 -20.10 -20.13
N GLY A 50 4.31 -19.07 -20.98
CA GLY A 50 3.22 -18.89 -21.95
C GLY A 50 1.87 -18.51 -21.34
N HIS A 51 1.85 -18.04 -20.10
CA HIS A 51 0.62 -17.56 -19.47
C HIS A 51 0.05 -16.33 -20.21
N PRO A 52 -1.30 -16.21 -20.41
CA PRO A 52 -1.91 -15.09 -21.13
C PRO A 52 -1.48 -13.70 -20.62
N VAL A 53 -1.23 -13.57 -19.33
CA VAL A 53 -0.69 -12.34 -18.72
C VAL A 53 0.72 -12.02 -19.25
N GLU A 54 1.58 -13.02 -19.47
CA GLU A 54 2.91 -12.80 -20.01
C GLU A 54 2.84 -12.29 -21.45
N THR A 55 2.04 -12.94 -22.29
CA THR A 55 1.81 -12.51 -23.67
C THR A 55 1.30 -11.06 -23.72
N PHE A 56 0.29 -10.75 -22.93
CA PHE A 56 -0.24 -9.39 -22.82
C PHE A 56 0.83 -8.36 -22.41
N LEU A 57 1.66 -8.69 -21.44
CA LEU A 57 2.72 -7.78 -20.97
C LEU A 57 3.79 -7.58 -22.05
N ARG A 58 4.19 -8.64 -22.77
CA ARG A 58 5.14 -8.55 -23.87
C ARG A 58 4.60 -7.70 -25.01
N ASP A 59 3.34 -7.89 -25.40
CA ASP A 59 2.71 -7.10 -26.44
C ASP A 59 2.67 -5.61 -26.07
N VAL A 60 2.21 -5.29 -24.86
CA VAL A 60 2.15 -3.90 -24.37
C VAL A 60 3.55 -3.27 -24.34
N THR A 61 4.56 -3.96 -23.82
CA THR A 61 5.91 -3.40 -23.71
C THR A 61 6.58 -3.26 -25.08
N THR A 62 6.31 -4.17 -26.01
CA THR A 62 6.78 -4.07 -27.42
C THR A 62 6.18 -2.84 -28.09
N GLU A 63 4.87 -2.61 -27.97
CA GLU A 63 4.20 -1.44 -28.53
C GLU A 63 4.65 -0.12 -27.85
N MET A 64 5.06 -0.16 -26.59
CA MET A 64 5.66 0.97 -25.89
C MET A 64 7.14 1.21 -26.25
N GLY A 65 7.78 0.29 -26.99
CA GLY A 65 9.20 0.35 -27.35
C GLY A 65 10.15 0.21 -26.17
N ILE A 66 9.76 -0.56 -25.15
CA ILE A 66 10.56 -0.81 -23.93
C ILE A 66 10.97 -2.28 -23.84
N ASP A 67 12.23 -2.49 -23.40
CA ASP A 67 12.84 -3.82 -23.30
C ASP A 67 12.81 -4.29 -21.83
N LEU A 68 11.99 -5.33 -21.58
CA LEU A 68 11.77 -5.87 -20.24
C LEU A 68 11.68 -7.40 -20.27
N ASP A 69 12.18 -8.01 -19.19
CA ASP A 69 12.08 -9.43 -18.92
C ASP A 69 10.96 -9.71 -17.91
N PHE A 70 10.21 -10.78 -18.15
CA PHE A 70 9.12 -11.22 -17.30
C PHE A 70 9.40 -12.62 -16.76
N THR A 71 9.27 -12.77 -15.44
CA THR A 71 9.27 -14.09 -14.79
C THR A 71 7.88 -14.31 -14.22
N VAL A 72 7.12 -15.22 -14.80
CA VAL A 72 5.76 -15.53 -14.39
C VAL A 72 5.73 -16.79 -13.53
N LYS A 73 5.01 -16.72 -12.42
CA LYS A 73 4.72 -17.87 -11.55
C LYS A 73 3.23 -17.91 -11.26
N SER A 74 2.65 -19.10 -11.23
CA SER A 74 1.23 -19.28 -10.93
C SER A 74 0.98 -20.42 -9.94
N GLY A 75 -0.15 -20.34 -9.25
CA GLY A 75 -0.60 -21.38 -8.32
C GLY A 75 -1.64 -20.81 -7.36
N ASN A 76 -2.52 -21.68 -6.85
CA ASN A 76 -3.53 -21.32 -5.83
C ASN A 76 -4.38 -20.08 -6.17
N GLY A 77 -4.74 -19.89 -7.45
CA GLY A 77 -5.52 -18.72 -7.89
C GLY A 77 -4.73 -17.40 -7.89
N ILE A 78 -3.38 -17.47 -7.87
CA ILE A 78 -2.50 -16.31 -7.91
C ILE A 78 -1.58 -16.42 -9.12
N VAL A 79 -1.41 -15.32 -9.85
CA VAL A 79 -0.37 -15.13 -10.87
C VAL A 79 0.54 -14.00 -10.40
N TYR A 80 1.79 -14.33 -10.17
CA TYR A 80 2.83 -13.38 -9.80
C TYR A 80 3.78 -13.16 -10.96
N VAL A 81 4.00 -11.91 -11.36
CA VAL A 81 4.95 -11.53 -12.40
C VAL A 81 6.00 -10.60 -11.82
N ASN A 82 7.25 -11.04 -11.89
CA ASN A 82 8.39 -10.19 -11.63
C ASN A 82 8.91 -9.57 -12.93
N ILE A 83 9.05 -8.26 -12.96
CA ILE A 83 9.48 -7.47 -14.12
C ILE A 83 10.89 -6.97 -13.85
N THR A 84 11.81 -7.23 -14.77
CA THR A 84 13.20 -6.77 -14.71
C THR A 84 13.63 -6.19 -16.05
N GLY A 85 14.70 -5.41 -16.08
CA GLY A 85 15.24 -4.84 -17.32
C GLY A 85 15.63 -3.37 -17.17
N LYS A 86 16.14 -2.79 -18.26
CA LYS A 86 16.67 -1.41 -18.25
C LYS A 86 15.55 -0.37 -18.14
N ASP A 87 14.37 -0.67 -18.66
CA ASP A 87 13.25 0.26 -18.77
C ASP A 87 12.20 0.08 -17.66
N THR A 88 12.55 -0.62 -16.57
CA THR A 88 11.65 -0.84 -15.42
C THR A 88 11.08 0.48 -14.85
N GLY A 89 11.84 1.57 -14.91
CA GLY A 89 11.38 2.90 -14.52
C GLY A 89 10.16 3.38 -15.30
N THR A 90 10.10 3.10 -16.60
CA THR A 90 8.97 3.47 -17.48
C THR A 90 7.72 2.71 -17.11
N ILE A 91 7.81 1.40 -16.88
CA ILE A 91 6.64 0.58 -16.51
C ILE A 91 6.18 0.83 -15.07
N ILE A 92 7.07 1.23 -14.18
CA ILE A 92 6.70 1.70 -12.84
C ILE A 92 5.94 3.02 -12.95
N GLY A 93 6.47 3.97 -13.73
CA GLY A 93 5.91 5.29 -13.91
C GLY A 93 6.00 6.18 -12.67
N LYS A 94 5.26 7.29 -12.69
CA LYS A 94 5.25 8.22 -11.56
C LYS A 94 4.62 7.55 -10.33
N ARG A 95 5.46 7.21 -9.33
CA ARG A 95 5.02 6.64 -8.05
C ARG A 95 4.28 5.30 -8.17
N GLY A 96 4.58 4.51 -9.19
CA GLY A 96 3.95 3.21 -9.39
C GLY A 96 2.58 3.26 -10.06
N GLN A 97 2.11 4.41 -10.53
CA GLN A 97 0.78 4.55 -11.16
C GLN A 97 0.66 3.74 -12.44
N THR A 98 1.70 3.71 -13.28
CA THR A 98 1.72 2.90 -14.49
C THR A 98 1.69 1.41 -14.14
N LEU A 99 2.49 0.99 -13.17
CA LEU A 99 2.51 -0.40 -12.69
C LEU A 99 1.14 -0.84 -12.14
N ASP A 100 0.46 0.03 -11.38
CA ASP A 100 -0.88 -0.25 -10.85
C ASP A 100 -1.91 -0.35 -12.00
N ALA A 101 -1.83 0.51 -13.02
CA ALA A 101 -2.72 0.48 -14.17
C ALA A 101 -2.51 -0.79 -15.02
N ILE A 102 -1.27 -1.15 -15.30
CA ILE A 102 -0.93 -2.36 -16.06
C ILE A 102 -1.34 -3.62 -15.28
N GLN A 103 -1.13 -3.65 -13.95
CA GLN A 103 -1.61 -4.75 -13.12
C GLN A 103 -3.14 -4.91 -13.20
N TYR A 104 -3.87 -3.80 -13.20
CA TYR A 104 -5.33 -3.85 -13.36
C TYR A 104 -5.74 -4.45 -14.72
N LEU A 105 -5.12 -4.02 -15.82
CA LEU A 105 -5.37 -4.59 -17.16
C LEU A 105 -4.97 -6.06 -17.23
N ALA A 106 -3.83 -6.42 -16.69
CA ALA A 106 -3.38 -7.82 -16.61
C ALA A 106 -4.36 -8.70 -15.81
N SER A 107 -4.99 -8.13 -14.75
CA SER A 107 -6.01 -8.85 -13.99
C SER A 107 -7.28 -9.11 -14.82
N ILE A 108 -7.65 -8.19 -15.71
CA ILE A 108 -8.78 -8.40 -16.64
C ILE A 108 -8.44 -9.52 -17.63
N VAL A 109 -7.23 -9.51 -18.19
CA VAL A 109 -6.79 -10.54 -19.12
C VAL A 109 -6.76 -11.92 -18.47
N ALA A 110 -6.21 -12.03 -17.24
CA ALA A 110 -6.16 -13.31 -16.52
C ALA A 110 -7.54 -13.89 -16.20
N ASN A 111 -8.53 -13.03 -16.00
CA ASN A 111 -9.88 -13.44 -15.61
C ASN A 111 -10.87 -13.54 -16.77
N LYS A 112 -10.43 -13.25 -18.02
CA LYS A 112 -11.32 -13.23 -19.19
C LYS A 112 -11.87 -14.60 -19.55
N GLU A 113 -11.06 -15.65 -19.39
CA GLU A 113 -11.37 -17.03 -19.78
C GLU A 113 -11.32 -17.99 -18.57
N SER A 114 -11.25 -17.45 -17.36
CA SER A 114 -11.16 -18.25 -16.13
C SER A 114 -12.52 -18.34 -15.44
N ASP A 115 -12.94 -19.55 -15.08
CA ASP A 115 -14.17 -19.79 -14.30
C ASP A 115 -14.00 -19.36 -12.83
N GLU A 116 -12.76 -19.35 -12.32
CA GLU A 116 -12.43 -18.93 -10.95
C GLU A 116 -11.63 -17.65 -10.98
N TYR A 117 -11.83 -16.79 -9.95
CA TYR A 117 -11.10 -15.53 -9.85
C TYR A 117 -9.60 -15.75 -9.62
N VAL A 118 -8.80 -15.22 -10.53
CA VAL A 118 -7.33 -15.24 -10.48
C VAL A 118 -6.81 -13.87 -10.05
N ARG A 119 -6.04 -13.86 -8.98
CA ARG A 119 -5.39 -12.64 -8.48
C ARG A 119 -4.06 -12.42 -9.17
N VAL A 120 -3.90 -11.32 -9.88
CA VAL A 120 -2.63 -10.94 -10.52
C VAL A 120 -1.85 -9.97 -9.64
N ILE A 121 -0.56 -10.23 -9.48
CA ILE A 121 0.37 -9.38 -8.74
C ILE A 121 1.57 -9.10 -9.65
N LEU A 122 1.77 -7.82 -10.00
CA LEU A 122 2.95 -7.37 -10.72
C LEU A 122 3.90 -6.66 -9.75
N ASP A 123 5.18 -6.98 -9.80
CA ASP A 123 6.23 -6.23 -9.13
C ASP A 123 7.41 -5.98 -10.07
N ALA A 124 8.00 -4.82 -9.99
CA ALA A 124 9.13 -4.40 -10.77
C ALA A 124 10.32 -4.13 -9.83
N GLU A 125 11.30 -5.02 -9.79
CA GLU A 125 12.52 -4.90 -8.98
C GLU A 125 12.27 -4.58 -7.49
N ASN A 126 11.25 -5.17 -6.87
CA ASN A 126 10.82 -4.89 -5.50
C ASN A 126 10.44 -3.41 -5.29
N TYR A 127 9.88 -2.76 -6.33
CA TYR A 127 9.50 -1.35 -6.26
C TYR A 127 8.58 -1.05 -5.09
N ARG A 128 7.55 -1.88 -4.85
CA ARG A 128 6.55 -1.65 -3.80
C ARG A 128 7.21 -1.53 -2.43
N SER A 129 8.10 -2.44 -2.07
CA SER A 129 8.86 -2.38 -0.80
C SER A 129 9.81 -1.18 -0.73
N LYS A 130 10.50 -0.86 -1.84
CA LYS A 130 11.38 0.32 -1.93
C LYS A 130 10.57 1.62 -1.76
N ARG A 131 9.38 1.67 -2.36
CA ARG A 131 8.48 2.82 -2.29
C ARG A 131 7.93 3.02 -0.87
N GLU A 132 7.52 1.97 -0.19
CA GLU A 132 7.05 2.01 1.19
C GLU A 132 8.12 2.59 2.11
N ARG A 133 9.36 2.09 2.04
CA ARG A 133 10.50 2.64 2.81
C ARG A 133 10.73 4.12 2.52
N THR A 134 10.60 4.54 1.27
CA THR A 134 10.73 5.95 0.87
C THR A 134 9.65 6.81 1.51
N LEU A 135 8.40 6.32 1.56
CA LEU A 135 7.28 7.02 2.20
C LEU A 135 7.44 7.11 3.72
N MET A 136 7.93 6.04 4.38
CA MET A 136 8.25 6.06 5.82
C MET A 136 9.32 7.11 6.13
N ASN A 137 10.41 7.14 5.34
CA ASN A 137 11.49 8.12 5.51
C ASN A 137 10.99 9.56 5.25
N LEU A 138 10.14 9.75 4.24
CA LEU A 138 9.51 11.04 3.95
C LEU A 138 8.63 11.50 5.12
N ALA A 139 7.80 10.61 5.66
CA ALA A 139 6.91 10.90 6.77
C ALA A 139 7.70 11.38 8.01
N ASN A 140 8.73 10.64 8.42
CA ASN A 140 9.57 10.99 9.56
C ASN A 140 10.31 12.32 9.35
N ARG A 141 10.86 12.56 8.16
CA ARG A 141 11.53 13.82 7.82
C ARG A 141 10.59 15.01 7.90
N LEU A 142 9.34 14.85 7.38
CA LEU A 142 8.35 15.91 7.39
C LEU A 142 7.77 16.14 8.78
N ALA A 143 7.60 15.09 9.58
CA ALA A 143 7.20 15.20 10.98
C ALA A 143 8.18 16.09 11.78
N GLY A 144 9.49 15.85 11.65
CA GLY A 144 10.50 16.70 12.29
C GLY A 144 10.51 18.15 11.76
N LYS A 145 10.10 18.39 10.51
CA LYS A 145 9.93 19.74 9.98
C LYS A 145 8.70 20.45 10.59
N VAL A 146 7.55 19.74 10.68
CA VAL A 146 6.33 20.25 11.32
C VAL A 146 6.56 20.54 12.79
N GLU A 147 7.24 19.65 13.51
CA GLU A 147 7.59 19.84 14.91
C GLU A 147 8.36 21.15 15.15
N ARG A 148 9.41 21.40 14.35
CA ARG A 148 10.25 22.60 14.47
C ARG A 148 9.56 23.87 14.00
N SER A 149 8.79 23.81 12.91
CA SER A 149 8.18 25.01 12.30
C SER A 149 6.81 25.36 12.87
N GLY A 150 6.11 24.40 13.49
CA GLY A 150 4.72 24.54 13.91
C GLY A 150 3.71 24.63 12.76
N ARG A 151 4.16 24.58 11.49
CA ARG A 151 3.29 24.72 10.30
C ARG A 151 2.92 23.35 9.76
N SER A 152 1.65 23.17 9.41
CA SER A 152 1.19 21.96 8.73
C SER A 152 1.83 21.81 7.36
N ILE A 153 2.05 20.55 6.94
CA ILE A 153 2.57 20.22 5.61
C ILE A 153 1.56 19.33 4.91
N THR A 154 1.14 19.74 3.72
CA THR A 154 0.28 18.98 2.82
C THR A 154 1.16 18.20 1.84
N LEU A 155 0.95 16.89 1.77
CA LEU A 155 1.62 16.03 0.81
C LEU A 155 0.87 16.05 -0.53
N GLU A 156 1.52 15.51 -1.54
CA GLU A 156 0.88 15.31 -2.83
C GLU A 156 -0.16 14.18 -2.77
N PRO A 157 -1.13 14.15 -3.71
CA PRO A 157 -2.08 13.06 -3.83
C PRO A 157 -1.38 11.70 -3.97
N MET A 158 -1.93 10.70 -3.31
CA MET A 158 -1.41 9.33 -3.33
C MET A 158 -2.54 8.33 -3.09
N ASN A 159 -2.30 7.08 -3.49
CA ASN A 159 -3.28 6.00 -3.35
C ASN A 159 -3.60 5.68 -1.87
N PRO A 160 -4.68 4.95 -1.57
CA PRO A 160 -5.09 4.63 -0.19
C PRO A 160 -4.02 3.88 0.61
N TYR A 161 -3.29 2.96 -0.04
CA TYR A 161 -2.22 2.19 0.60
C TYR A 161 -1.07 3.11 1.04
N GLU A 162 -0.59 3.97 0.16
CA GLU A 162 0.49 4.92 0.47
C GLU A 162 0.11 5.88 1.60
N ARG A 163 -1.17 6.34 1.61
CA ARG A 163 -1.67 7.18 2.71
C ARG A 163 -1.69 6.41 4.04
N LYS A 164 -2.05 5.12 4.01
CA LYS A 164 -2.00 4.25 5.19
C LYS A 164 -0.58 4.11 5.72
N VAL A 165 0.43 3.92 4.87
CA VAL A 165 1.85 3.86 5.27
C VAL A 165 2.25 5.10 6.06
N ILE A 166 1.91 6.30 5.57
CA ILE A 166 2.24 7.55 6.27
C ILE A 166 1.51 7.66 7.60
N HIS A 167 0.20 7.34 7.64
CA HIS A 167 -0.58 7.36 8.88
C HIS A 167 -0.01 6.39 9.92
N SER A 168 0.30 5.15 9.52
CA SER A 168 0.87 4.14 10.42
C SER A 168 2.25 4.55 10.94
N THR A 169 3.11 5.12 10.08
CA THR A 169 4.44 5.58 10.47
C THR A 169 4.39 6.66 11.53
N LEU A 170 3.39 7.55 11.49
CA LEU A 170 3.28 8.70 12.39
C LEU A 170 2.21 8.54 13.48
N GLN A 171 1.58 7.36 13.59
CA GLN A 171 0.48 7.10 14.51
C GLN A 171 0.84 7.41 15.97
N ASP A 172 2.01 6.96 16.40
CA ASP A 172 2.48 7.10 17.78
C ASP A 172 3.47 8.26 17.96
N HIS A 173 3.60 9.13 16.94
CA HIS A 173 4.52 10.27 17.02
C HIS A 173 4.03 11.27 18.08
N PRO A 174 4.92 11.72 19.02
CA PRO A 174 4.50 12.52 20.17
C PRO A 174 3.97 13.91 19.81
N TYR A 175 4.50 14.54 18.76
CA TYR A 175 4.28 15.97 18.47
C TYR A 175 3.46 16.25 17.22
N VAL A 176 3.20 15.23 16.38
CA VAL A 176 2.43 15.44 15.15
C VAL A 176 1.26 14.49 15.05
N THR A 177 0.26 14.90 14.29
CA THR A 177 -0.87 14.06 13.87
C THR A 177 -1.04 14.12 12.37
N THR A 178 -1.80 13.18 11.80
CA THR A 178 -2.02 13.09 10.37
C THR A 178 -3.49 12.93 10.06
N ARG A 179 -3.96 13.62 9.01
CA ARG A 179 -5.31 13.44 8.47
C ARG A 179 -5.27 13.32 6.95
N SER A 180 -6.24 12.64 6.37
CA SER A 180 -6.42 12.58 4.90
C SER A 180 -7.53 13.53 4.47
N GLU A 181 -7.25 14.34 3.44
CA GLU A 181 -8.17 15.35 2.91
C GLU A 181 -8.34 15.20 1.39
N GLY A 182 -9.51 15.62 0.87
CA GLY A 182 -9.84 15.59 -0.55
C GLY A 182 -10.58 14.30 -0.95
N LYS A 183 -10.90 14.22 -2.25
CA LYS A 183 -11.56 13.06 -2.89
C LYS A 183 -10.58 12.39 -3.85
N GLU A 184 -10.73 11.07 -4.05
CA GLU A 184 -9.95 10.37 -5.08
C GLU A 184 -10.19 10.98 -6.48
N PRO A 185 -9.18 11.05 -7.32
CA PRO A 185 -7.78 10.61 -7.16
C PRO A 185 -6.86 11.65 -6.48
N TYR A 186 -7.40 12.79 -6.05
CA TYR A 186 -6.62 13.92 -5.50
C TYR A 186 -6.49 13.90 -3.98
N ARG A 187 -6.94 12.82 -3.33
CA ARG A 187 -6.87 12.67 -1.88
C ARG A 187 -5.42 12.55 -1.40
N ARG A 188 -5.10 13.30 -0.34
CA ARG A 188 -3.73 13.51 0.16
C ARG A 188 -3.67 13.46 1.68
N VAL A 189 -2.46 13.33 2.23
CA VAL A 189 -2.21 13.38 3.66
C VAL A 189 -1.71 14.77 4.05
N ILE A 190 -2.18 15.25 5.20
CA ILE A 190 -1.69 16.46 5.86
C ILE A 190 -1.07 16.01 7.17
N ILE A 191 0.15 16.51 7.44
CA ILE A 191 0.86 16.34 8.71
C ILE A 191 0.77 17.66 9.44
N GLU A 192 0.26 17.66 10.67
CA GLU A 192 0.04 18.85 11.47
C GLU A 192 0.52 18.64 12.90
N LYS A 193 0.85 19.72 13.59
CA LYS A 193 1.25 19.69 14.99
C LYS A 193 0.04 19.30 15.86
N LYS A 194 0.29 18.48 16.89
CA LYS A 194 -0.70 18.16 17.93
C LYS A 194 -1.00 19.37 18.81
#